data_b67182f865cc71f85847737efebc6e09
#
_entry.id   b67182f865cc71f85847737efebc6e09
#
_cell.length_a   1.000
_cell.length_b   1.000
_cell.length_c   1.000
_cell.angle_alpha   90.00
_cell.angle_beta   90.00
_cell.angle_gamma   90.00
#
_symmetry.space_group_name_H-M   'P 1'
#
loop_
_entity.id
_entity.type
_entity.pdbx_description
1 polymer ?
#
loop_
_entity_poly.entity_id
_entity_poly.type
_entity_poly.pdbx_seq_one_letter_code
_entity_poly.pdbx_strand_id
1 'polypeptide(L)'
;MKDGFLKAAALSPALRVADCAYNTRQILTELRAAAARGVKLAVFPEFCLTGYTCGDLFLQRTLQQGALTGLQELLDASRELDTVALVGLPLMVRGKLYNCAAVFCRGQLLGLVPKTYLPNYGEFYEKRQFTPGSTEVEWVNVCGQDVPFGTSLLFRCRQMPSFVLGVELCEDLWSALPPSTFHALAGATVIANLSASDETVGKAEYRRALVENQSARLLCGYLYASAGHGESTQDMVFAGHDLIAENGTLLAEVKPFAGGPAETELDCQRMESERARNTSFEPSTEGYQTVEFDLALTDTVLTRWVDPTPFIPHNEQLRAERCELILKMQA
;
A
#
# COMPACT_ATOMS: atom_id res chain seq x y z
N MET A 1 -17.16 6.23 -6.00
CA MET A 1 -16.17 7.18 -6.57
C MET A 1 -16.79 8.53 -7.01
N LYS A 2 -18.07 8.58 -7.38
CA LYS A 2 -18.70 9.84 -7.83
C LYS A 2 -18.62 10.98 -6.81
N ASP A 3 -18.68 10.65 -5.52
CA ASP A 3 -18.65 11.64 -4.42
C ASP A 3 -17.25 11.83 -3.82
N GLY A 4 -16.20 11.46 -4.55
CA GLY A 4 -14.81 11.58 -4.09
C GLY A 4 -14.33 10.47 -3.15
N PHE A 5 -15.17 9.49 -2.84
CA PHE A 5 -14.81 8.35 -2.01
C PHE A 5 -14.23 7.20 -2.82
N LEU A 6 -13.10 6.67 -2.37
CA LEU A 6 -12.39 5.53 -2.92
C LEU A 6 -12.51 4.34 -1.97
N LYS A 7 -13.20 3.28 -2.37
CA LYS A 7 -13.21 2.05 -1.58
C LYS A 7 -11.91 1.29 -1.77
N ALA A 8 -11.19 1.06 -0.67
CA ALA A 8 -9.84 0.52 -0.68
C ALA A 8 -9.71 -0.65 0.31
N ALA A 9 -8.82 -1.59 0.01
CA ALA A 9 -8.55 -2.76 0.84
C ALA A 9 -7.06 -3.07 0.93
N ALA A 10 -6.59 -3.40 2.14
CA ALA A 10 -5.34 -4.10 2.40
C ALA A 10 -5.65 -5.57 2.67
N LEU A 11 -4.99 -6.47 1.95
CA LEU A 11 -5.36 -7.88 1.82
C LEU A 11 -4.13 -8.77 2.01
N SER A 12 -4.10 -9.56 3.08
CA SER A 12 -2.98 -10.45 3.40
C SER A 12 -3.40 -11.91 3.35
N PRO A 13 -3.53 -12.50 2.14
CA PRO A 13 -3.89 -13.89 1.99
C PRO A 13 -2.83 -14.83 2.56
N ALA A 14 -3.26 -16.01 3.00
CA ALA A 14 -2.34 -17.06 3.37
C ALA A 14 -1.48 -17.47 2.17
N LEU A 15 -0.18 -17.65 2.39
CA LEU A 15 0.76 -18.03 1.35
C LEU A 15 1.51 -19.33 1.67
N ARG A 16 2.31 -19.78 0.70
CA ARG A 16 3.32 -20.83 0.87
C ARG A 16 4.63 -20.31 0.31
N VAL A 17 5.68 -20.37 1.11
CA VAL A 17 7.02 -19.94 0.70
C VAL A 17 7.46 -20.67 -0.56
N ALA A 18 7.88 -19.91 -1.59
CA ALA A 18 8.32 -20.37 -2.90
C ALA A 18 7.26 -21.09 -3.77
N ASP A 19 6.00 -21.19 -3.35
CA ASP A 19 4.91 -21.78 -4.15
C ASP A 19 4.13 -20.66 -4.88
N CYS A 20 4.73 -20.08 -5.93
CA CYS A 20 4.13 -18.98 -6.68
C CYS A 20 2.75 -19.30 -7.22
N ALA A 21 2.51 -20.54 -7.67
CA ALA A 21 1.23 -20.95 -8.21
C ALA A 21 0.12 -20.99 -7.14
N TYR A 22 0.44 -21.47 -5.95
CA TYR A 22 -0.50 -21.40 -4.82
C TYR A 22 -0.79 -19.94 -4.43
N ASN A 23 0.26 -19.13 -4.28
CA ASN A 23 0.14 -17.75 -3.85
C ASN A 23 -0.68 -16.92 -4.85
N THR A 24 -0.44 -17.09 -6.15
CA THR A 24 -1.23 -16.46 -7.21
C THR A 24 -2.73 -16.78 -7.09
N ARG A 25 -3.08 -18.06 -6.85
CA ARG A 25 -4.49 -18.43 -6.66
C ARG A 25 -5.12 -17.78 -5.43
N GLN A 26 -4.39 -17.66 -4.31
CA GLN A 26 -4.88 -16.98 -3.12
C GLN A 26 -5.10 -15.47 -3.39
N ILE A 27 -4.14 -14.80 -4.02
CA ILE A 27 -4.26 -13.41 -4.43
C ILE A 27 -5.47 -13.20 -5.36
N LEU A 28 -5.65 -14.05 -6.37
CA LEU A 28 -6.80 -13.99 -7.28
C LEU A 28 -8.14 -14.15 -6.57
N THR A 29 -8.21 -15.05 -5.60
CA THR A 29 -9.43 -15.27 -4.81
C THR A 29 -9.80 -14.01 -4.04
N GLU A 30 -8.85 -13.40 -3.32
CA GLU A 30 -9.09 -12.19 -2.55
C GLU A 30 -9.35 -10.97 -3.46
N LEU A 31 -8.62 -10.84 -4.57
CA LEU A 31 -8.82 -9.74 -5.52
C LEU A 31 -10.23 -9.78 -6.14
N ARG A 32 -10.70 -10.94 -6.57
CA ARG A 32 -12.06 -11.10 -7.11
C ARG A 32 -13.12 -10.82 -6.05
N ALA A 33 -12.92 -11.31 -4.83
CA ALA A 33 -13.84 -11.07 -3.72
C ALA A 33 -13.90 -9.57 -3.37
N ALA A 34 -12.75 -8.87 -3.32
CA ALA A 34 -12.67 -7.43 -3.09
C ALA A 34 -13.36 -6.64 -4.23
N ALA A 35 -13.08 -6.98 -5.49
CA ALA A 35 -13.72 -6.37 -6.65
C ALA A 35 -15.25 -6.52 -6.62
N ALA A 36 -15.74 -7.71 -6.24
CA ALA A 36 -17.19 -7.98 -6.10
C ALA A 36 -17.84 -7.13 -5.00
N ARG A 37 -17.08 -6.71 -3.97
CA ARG A 37 -17.54 -5.77 -2.95
C ARG A 37 -17.40 -4.29 -3.36
N GLY A 38 -16.91 -4.02 -4.58
CA GLY A 38 -16.74 -2.67 -5.12
C GLY A 38 -15.42 -1.99 -4.71
N VAL A 39 -14.43 -2.74 -4.24
CA VAL A 39 -13.08 -2.22 -3.96
C VAL A 39 -12.45 -1.74 -5.27
N LYS A 40 -11.92 -0.52 -5.25
CA LYS A 40 -11.24 0.12 -6.39
C LYS A 40 -9.72 0.12 -6.28
N LEU A 41 -9.20 -0.01 -5.05
CA LEU A 41 -7.78 -0.15 -4.76
C LEU A 41 -7.55 -1.36 -3.85
N ALA A 42 -6.80 -2.35 -4.33
CA ALA A 42 -6.43 -3.56 -3.58
C ALA A 42 -4.91 -3.64 -3.41
N VAL A 43 -4.43 -3.65 -2.18
CA VAL A 43 -3.00 -3.71 -1.85
C VAL A 43 -2.69 -5.05 -1.18
N PHE A 44 -1.73 -5.79 -1.75
CA PHE A 44 -1.23 -7.05 -1.23
C PHE A 44 0.17 -6.87 -0.64
N PRO A 45 0.67 -7.79 0.20
CA PRO A 45 1.96 -7.67 0.86
C PRO A 45 3.17 -7.69 -0.08
N GLU A 46 4.29 -7.23 0.45
CA GLU A 46 5.63 -7.40 -0.10
C GLU A 46 5.90 -8.88 -0.39
N PHE A 47 6.43 -9.19 -1.58
CA PHE A 47 6.70 -10.55 -2.05
C PHE A 47 5.52 -11.54 -1.94
N CYS A 48 4.28 -11.08 -1.95
CA CYS A 48 3.12 -11.95 -1.83
C CYS A 48 3.03 -13.04 -2.92
N LEU A 49 3.71 -12.88 -4.06
CA LEU A 49 3.80 -13.92 -5.10
C LEU A 49 4.77 -15.06 -4.75
N THR A 50 5.78 -14.81 -3.94
CA THR A 50 6.82 -15.80 -3.60
C THR A 50 6.85 -16.20 -2.14
N GLY A 51 6.45 -15.31 -1.25
CA GLY A 51 6.80 -15.24 0.14
C GLY A 51 8.07 -14.42 0.35
N TYR A 52 8.16 -13.74 1.48
CA TYR A 52 9.33 -12.94 1.89
C TYR A 52 10.50 -13.83 2.32
N THR A 53 10.22 -14.96 2.96
CA THR A 53 11.22 -15.82 3.60
C THR A 53 11.87 -16.83 2.66
N CYS A 54 11.95 -16.54 1.36
CA CYS A 54 12.57 -17.39 0.35
C CYS A 54 14.11 -17.46 0.45
N GLY A 55 14.77 -16.52 1.12
CA GLY A 55 16.23 -16.51 1.27
C GLY A 55 16.95 -16.55 -0.08
N ASP A 56 17.97 -17.40 -0.21
CA ASP A 56 18.77 -17.52 -1.45
C ASP A 56 17.98 -18.13 -2.64
N LEU A 57 16.76 -18.64 -2.42
CA LEU A 57 15.89 -19.06 -3.53
C LEU A 57 15.52 -17.88 -4.44
N PHE A 58 15.54 -16.64 -3.96
CA PHE A 58 15.37 -15.46 -4.80
C PHE A 58 16.35 -15.38 -5.97
N LEU A 59 17.54 -15.96 -5.83
CA LEU A 59 18.55 -16.03 -6.88
C LEU A 59 18.28 -17.13 -7.92
N GLN A 60 17.29 -17.99 -7.68
CA GLN A 60 16.93 -19.10 -8.58
C GLN A 60 16.00 -18.62 -9.69
N ARG A 61 16.38 -18.89 -10.94
CA ARG A 61 15.55 -18.54 -12.12
C ARG A 61 14.15 -19.14 -12.05
N THR A 62 13.99 -20.33 -11.48
CA THR A 62 12.70 -21.00 -11.31
C THR A 62 11.75 -20.17 -10.47
N LEU A 63 12.21 -19.59 -9.35
CA LEU A 63 11.38 -18.74 -8.50
C LEU A 63 11.02 -17.43 -9.19
N GLN A 64 12.01 -16.78 -9.83
CA GLN A 64 11.80 -15.54 -10.56
C GLN A 64 10.80 -15.72 -11.71
N GLN A 65 10.94 -16.81 -12.48
CA GLN A 65 10.00 -17.14 -13.56
C GLN A 65 8.61 -17.50 -13.02
N GLY A 66 8.52 -18.20 -11.89
CA GLY A 66 7.27 -18.50 -11.20
C GLY A 66 6.53 -17.23 -10.79
N ALA A 67 7.24 -16.24 -10.26
CA ALA A 67 6.67 -14.94 -9.90
C ALA A 67 6.15 -14.18 -11.14
N LEU A 68 6.88 -14.17 -12.24
CA LEU A 68 6.45 -13.55 -13.51
C LEU A 68 5.23 -14.27 -14.12
N THR A 69 5.20 -15.60 -14.05
CA THR A 69 4.02 -16.38 -14.48
C THR A 69 2.80 -16.02 -13.65
N GLY A 70 2.95 -15.94 -12.32
CA GLY A 70 1.89 -15.50 -11.43
C GLY A 70 1.41 -14.07 -11.73
N LEU A 71 2.34 -13.14 -11.98
CA LEU A 71 1.97 -11.78 -12.39
C LEU A 71 1.17 -11.79 -13.70
N GLN A 72 1.58 -12.58 -14.71
CA GLN A 72 0.84 -12.69 -15.97
C GLN A 72 -0.58 -13.23 -15.75
N GLU A 73 -0.76 -14.25 -14.90
CA GLU A 73 -2.09 -14.79 -14.56
C GLU A 73 -2.97 -13.72 -13.88
N LEU A 74 -2.38 -12.88 -13.00
CA LEU A 74 -3.08 -11.77 -12.36
C LEU A 74 -3.50 -10.70 -13.38
N LEU A 75 -2.61 -10.33 -14.31
CA LEU A 75 -2.90 -9.40 -15.39
C LEU A 75 -4.07 -9.90 -16.23
N ASP A 76 -4.03 -11.15 -16.69
CA ASP A 76 -5.08 -11.74 -17.50
C ASP A 76 -6.43 -11.79 -16.78
N ALA A 77 -6.43 -12.19 -15.52
CA ALA A 77 -7.64 -12.24 -14.70
C ALA A 77 -8.21 -10.85 -14.35
N SER A 78 -7.37 -9.83 -14.32
CA SER A 78 -7.79 -8.44 -13.97
C SER A 78 -8.50 -7.72 -15.12
N ARG A 79 -8.51 -8.27 -16.34
CA ARG A 79 -9.15 -7.63 -17.52
C ARG A 79 -10.61 -7.27 -17.29
N GLU A 80 -11.33 -8.12 -16.58
CA GLU A 80 -12.74 -7.95 -16.25
C GLU A 80 -12.98 -7.22 -14.91
N LEU A 81 -11.90 -6.86 -14.18
CA LEU A 81 -12.00 -6.26 -12.86
C LEU A 81 -11.82 -4.74 -12.94
N ASP A 82 -12.68 -4.01 -12.28
CA ASP A 82 -12.63 -2.55 -12.17
C ASP A 82 -11.93 -2.13 -10.86
N THR A 83 -10.72 -2.64 -10.70
CA THR A 83 -9.88 -2.46 -9.50
C THR A 83 -8.44 -2.27 -9.92
N VAL A 84 -7.75 -1.25 -9.41
CA VAL A 84 -6.30 -1.17 -9.47
C VAL A 84 -5.73 -2.01 -8.32
N ALA A 85 -4.77 -2.87 -8.63
CA ALA A 85 -4.18 -3.78 -7.65
C ALA A 85 -2.65 -3.68 -7.63
N LEU A 86 -2.07 -3.95 -6.44
CA LEU A 86 -0.64 -3.94 -6.20
C LEU A 86 -0.21 -5.27 -5.58
N VAL A 87 0.83 -5.89 -6.16
CA VAL A 87 1.43 -7.13 -5.65
C VAL A 87 2.94 -7.04 -5.57
N GLY A 88 3.53 -7.65 -4.54
CA GLY A 88 4.99 -7.71 -4.35
C GLY A 88 5.62 -8.91 -5.06
N LEU A 89 6.77 -8.69 -5.74
CA LEU A 89 7.53 -9.74 -6.41
C LEU A 89 9.02 -9.41 -6.53
N PRO A 90 9.90 -10.43 -6.64
CA PRO A 90 11.28 -10.24 -7.05
C PRO A 90 11.34 -10.02 -8.57
N LEU A 91 12.07 -9.01 -9.02
CA LEU A 91 12.21 -8.69 -10.44
C LEU A 91 13.67 -8.54 -10.84
N MET A 92 14.10 -9.27 -11.87
CA MET A 92 15.41 -9.13 -12.48
C MET A 92 15.37 -8.07 -13.59
N VAL A 93 16.12 -6.98 -13.40
CA VAL A 93 16.29 -5.92 -14.40
C VAL A 93 17.77 -5.72 -14.66
N ARG A 94 18.21 -5.83 -15.92
CA ARG A 94 19.61 -5.62 -16.35
C ARG A 94 20.66 -6.32 -15.47
N GLY A 95 20.37 -7.56 -15.06
CA GLY A 95 21.28 -8.38 -14.25
C GLY A 95 21.32 -8.02 -12.76
N LYS A 96 20.42 -7.18 -12.29
CA LYS A 96 20.22 -6.86 -10.88
C LYS A 96 18.83 -7.30 -10.42
N LEU A 97 18.74 -7.83 -9.21
CA LEU A 97 17.49 -8.26 -8.62
C LEU A 97 16.94 -7.16 -7.72
N TYR A 98 15.65 -6.89 -7.86
CA TYR A 98 14.95 -5.86 -7.10
C TYR A 98 13.74 -6.45 -6.36
N ASN A 99 13.44 -5.90 -5.19
CA ASN A 99 12.19 -6.08 -4.49
C ASN A 99 11.21 -5.04 -5.01
N CYS A 100 10.14 -5.47 -5.69
CA CYS A 100 9.26 -4.58 -6.43
C CYS A 100 7.80 -4.73 -6.07
N ALA A 101 7.06 -3.62 -6.16
CA ALA A 101 5.62 -3.61 -6.29
C ALA A 101 5.24 -3.47 -7.77
N ALA A 102 4.38 -4.37 -8.27
CA ALA A 102 3.73 -4.24 -9.57
C ALA A 102 2.36 -3.61 -9.40
N VAL A 103 2.11 -2.51 -10.10
CA VAL A 103 0.82 -1.80 -10.12
C VAL A 103 0.11 -2.13 -11.43
N PHE A 104 -1.11 -2.66 -11.36
CA PHE A 104 -1.84 -3.07 -12.55
C PHE A 104 -3.34 -2.81 -12.45
N CYS A 105 -3.99 -2.66 -13.61
CA CYS A 105 -5.42 -2.43 -13.73
C CYS A 105 -5.92 -2.95 -15.08
N ARG A 106 -7.02 -3.70 -15.09
CA ARG A 106 -7.70 -4.15 -16.32
C ARG A 106 -6.78 -4.81 -17.35
N GLY A 107 -5.88 -5.67 -16.91
CA GLY A 107 -4.92 -6.39 -17.76
C GLY A 107 -3.69 -5.58 -18.16
N GLN A 108 -3.60 -4.32 -17.77
CA GLN A 108 -2.46 -3.45 -18.04
C GLN A 108 -1.56 -3.38 -16.82
N LEU A 109 -0.28 -3.67 -17.00
CA LEU A 109 0.77 -3.37 -16.04
C LEU A 109 1.10 -1.87 -16.17
N LEU A 110 0.79 -1.09 -15.13
CA LEU A 110 0.93 0.36 -15.15
C LEU A 110 2.36 0.79 -14.84
N GLY A 111 3.05 0.05 -13.99
CA GLY A 111 4.43 0.35 -13.62
C GLY A 111 4.94 -0.57 -12.52
N LEU A 112 6.24 -0.46 -12.28
CA LEU A 112 6.99 -1.27 -11.31
C LEU A 112 7.77 -0.34 -10.40
N VAL A 113 7.51 -0.43 -9.10
CA VAL A 113 8.16 0.41 -8.09
C VAL A 113 9.11 -0.45 -7.26
N PRO A 114 10.44 -0.29 -7.41
CA PRO A 114 11.42 -0.98 -6.58
C PRO A 114 11.52 -0.35 -5.19
N LYS A 115 11.83 -1.17 -4.18
CA LYS A 115 12.06 -0.72 -2.80
C LYS A 115 13.26 0.22 -2.72
N THR A 116 13.10 1.35 -2.04
CA THR A 116 14.16 2.37 -1.89
C THR A 116 15.16 1.97 -0.81
N TYR A 117 14.68 1.62 0.38
CA TYR A 117 15.53 1.27 1.52
C TYR A 117 15.48 -0.22 1.78
N LEU A 118 16.64 -0.89 1.65
CA LEU A 118 16.78 -2.31 1.92
C LEU A 118 17.30 -2.52 3.34
N PRO A 119 16.51 -3.09 4.26
CA PRO A 119 16.99 -3.39 5.61
C PRO A 119 18.11 -4.43 5.56
N ASN A 120 19.19 -4.16 6.29
CA ASN A 120 20.36 -5.04 6.36
C ASN A 120 20.99 -4.94 7.75
N TYR A 121 20.17 -5.18 8.76
CA TYR A 121 20.49 -5.14 10.18
C TYR A 121 19.57 -6.10 10.94
N GLY A 122 19.98 -6.51 12.15
CA GLY A 122 19.23 -7.47 12.96
C GLY A 122 18.96 -8.75 12.18
N GLU A 123 17.72 -9.13 12.10
CA GLU A 123 17.20 -10.29 11.38
C GLU A 123 17.03 -10.08 9.86
N PHE A 124 17.24 -8.85 9.37
CA PHE A 124 17.09 -8.51 7.95
C PHE A 124 18.42 -8.48 7.21
N TYR A 125 18.48 -9.05 6.01
CA TYR A 125 19.66 -9.07 5.14
C TYR A 125 19.31 -8.97 3.64
N GLU A 126 18.38 -8.08 3.31
CA GLU A 126 17.90 -7.91 1.93
C GLU A 126 19.00 -7.51 0.94
N LYS A 127 20.04 -6.76 1.38
CA LYS A 127 21.18 -6.39 0.52
C LYS A 127 22.01 -7.57 0.03
N ARG A 128 21.80 -8.78 0.60
CA ARG A 128 22.42 -10.00 0.11
C ARG A 128 21.90 -10.37 -1.29
N GLN A 129 20.62 -10.15 -1.57
CA GLN A 129 19.98 -10.55 -2.82
C GLN A 129 19.57 -9.35 -3.68
N PHE A 130 19.17 -8.23 -3.08
CA PHE A 130 18.47 -7.13 -3.75
C PHE A 130 19.31 -5.87 -3.89
N THR A 131 18.96 -5.09 -4.92
CA THR A 131 19.51 -3.79 -5.23
C THR A 131 18.46 -2.72 -4.89
N PRO A 132 18.82 -1.59 -4.24
CA PRO A 132 17.89 -0.50 -3.97
C PRO A 132 17.39 0.14 -5.27
N GLY A 133 16.14 0.61 -5.24
CA GLY A 133 15.54 1.36 -6.33
C GLY A 133 16.19 2.72 -6.57
N SER A 134 16.07 3.22 -7.80
CA SER A 134 16.50 4.56 -8.20
C SER A 134 15.29 5.47 -8.42
N THR A 135 15.47 6.77 -8.19
CA THR A 135 14.49 7.80 -8.57
C THR A 135 14.43 8.02 -10.08
N GLU A 136 15.48 7.64 -10.82
CA GLU A 136 15.44 7.65 -12.28
C GLU A 136 14.46 6.59 -12.78
N VAL A 137 13.53 7.02 -13.63
CA VAL A 137 12.54 6.14 -14.24
C VAL A 137 13.07 5.63 -15.58
N GLU A 138 13.17 4.31 -15.71
CA GLU A 138 13.53 3.64 -16.96
C GLU A 138 12.36 2.78 -17.48
N TRP A 139 12.42 2.41 -18.76
CA TRP A 139 11.43 1.50 -19.36
C TRP A 139 11.96 0.08 -19.41
N VAL A 140 11.13 -0.86 -18.98
CA VAL A 140 11.45 -2.29 -18.96
C VAL A 140 10.34 -3.10 -19.59
N ASN A 141 10.67 -4.22 -20.24
CA ASN A 141 9.66 -5.14 -20.76
C ASN A 141 9.38 -6.24 -19.74
N VAL A 142 8.15 -6.31 -19.24
CA VAL A 142 7.69 -7.33 -18.28
C VAL A 142 6.33 -7.85 -18.72
N CYS A 143 6.17 -9.16 -18.76
CA CYS A 143 4.94 -9.82 -19.24
C CYS A 143 4.50 -9.34 -20.63
N GLY A 144 5.46 -9.03 -21.52
CA GLY A 144 5.20 -8.54 -22.88
C GLY A 144 4.72 -7.09 -22.97
N GLN A 145 4.76 -6.34 -21.88
CA GLN A 145 4.38 -4.92 -21.81
C GLN A 145 5.60 -4.07 -21.48
N ASP A 146 5.79 -2.95 -22.20
CA ASP A 146 6.79 -1.94 -21.89
C ASP A 146 6.22 -1.00 -20.83
N VAL A 147 6.85 -0.92 -19.66
CA VAL A 147 6.35 -0.20 -18.50
C VAL A 147 7.45 0.59 -17.81
N PRO A 148 7.11 1.70 -17.13
CA PRO A 148 8.07 2.45 -16.34
C PRO A 148 8.46 1.67 -15.07
N PHE A 149 9.74 1.75 -14.74
CA PHE A 149 10.38 1.16 -13.57
C PHE A 149 11.19 2.24 -12.84
N GLY A 150 10.88 2.50 -11.58
CA GLY A 150 11.56 3.50 -10.74
C GLY A 150 10.75 3.85 -9.50
N THR A 151 11.38 4.55 -8.55
CA THR A 151 10.71 4.94 -7.30
C THR A 151 9.89 6.22 -7.44
N SER A 152 10.17 7.08 -8.45
CA SER A 152 9.49 8.36 -8.66
C SER A 152 8.30 8.21 -9.63
N LEU A 153 7.41 7.25 -9.35
CA LEU A 153 6.20 7.00 -10.11
C LEU A 153 4.95 7.36 -9.31
N LEU A 154 4.00 8.03 -9.96
CA LEU A 154 2.64 8.21 -9.48
C LEU A 154 1.64 7.61 -10.46
N PHE A 155 0.52 7.12 -9.92
CA PHE A 155 -0.55 6.52 -10.72
C PHE A 155 -1.84 7.31 -10.50
N ARG A 156 -2.34 7.97 -11.55
CA ARG A 156 -3.51 8.86 -11.47
C ARG A 156 -4.72 8.26 -12.17
N CYS A 157 -5.85 8.22 -11.46
CA CYS A 157 -7.13 7.86 -12.05
C CYS A 157 -7.70 9.03 -12.87
N ARG A 158 -7.94 8.83 -14.20
CA ARG A 158 -8.47 9.90 -15.06
C ARG A 158 -9.88 10.32 -14.66
N GLN A 159 -10.73 9.37 -14.24
CA GLN A 159 -12.13 9.65 -13.90
C GLN A 159 -12.30 10.27 -12.51
N MET A 160 -11.30 10.12 -11.64
CA MET A 160 -11.26 10.71 -10.31
C MET A 160 -9.87 11.31 -10.06
N PRO A 161 -9.60 12.53 -10.58
CA PRO A 161 -8.26 13.14 -10.51
C PRO A 161 -7.72 13.33 -9.09
N SER A 162 -8.61 13.40 -8.09
CA SER A 162 -8.25 13.39 -6.66
C SER A 162 -7.68 12.06 -6.17
N PHE A 163 -7.80 10.97 -6.95
CA PHE A 163 -7.15 9.71 -6.65
C PHE A 163 -5.82 9.62 -7.39
N VAL A 164 -4.74 9.94 -6.69
CA VAL A 164 -3.35 9.79 -7.13
C VAL A 164 -2.64 8.86 -6.15
N LEU A 165 -2.15 7.73 -6.64
CA LEU A 165 -1.50 6.69 -5.86
C LEU A 165 0.02 6.84 -5.92
N GLY A 166 0.67 6.89 -4.74
CA GLY A 166 2.10 6.68 -4.54
C GLY A 166 2.35 5.32 -3.90
N VAL A 167 3.50 4.72 -4.16
CA VAL A 167 3.83 3.35 -3.69
C VAL A 167 5.18 3.32 -3.01
N GLU A 168 5.25 2.69 -1.84
CA GLU A 168 6.50 2.41 -1.14
C GLU A 168 6.46 1.00 -0.53
N LEU A 169 7.59 0.45 -0.13
CA LEU A 169 7.69 -0.92 0.37
C LEU A 169 8.31 -0.97 1.76
N CYS A 170 7.58 -1.53 2.71
CA CYS A 170 8.00 -1.95 4.05
C CYS A 170 8.96 -0.96 4.74
N GLU A 171 10.27 -1.21 4.71
CA GLU A 171 11.33 -0.39 5.33
C GLU A 171 11.28 1.09 4.93
N ASP A 172 10.72 1.38 3.76
CA ASP A 172 10.58 2.75 3.29
C ASP A 172 9.82 3.63 4.30
N LEU A 173 8.76 3.10 4.94
CA LEU A 173 8.03 3.81 6.00
C LEU A 173 8.86 3.99 7.28
N TRP A 174 9.73 3.03 7.61
CA TRP A 174 10.50 3.02 8.86
C TRP A 174 11.74 3.92 8.78
N SER A 175 12.12 4.33 7.57
CA SER A 175 13.26 5.21 7.33
C SER A 175 13.04 6.61 7.89
N ALA A 176 14.13 7.33 8.16
CA ALA A 176 14.05 8.71 8.65
C ALA A 176 13.37 9.66 7.65
N LEU A 177 13.44 9.34 6.36
CA LEU A 177 12.83 10.12 5.27
C LEU A 177 12.08 9.17 4.32
N PRO A 178 10.84 8.79 4.64
CA PRO A 178 10.05 7.90 3.81
C PRO A 178 9.81 8.45 2.40
N PRO A 179 9.88 7.62 1.33
CA PRO A 179 9.55 8.02 -0.03
C PRO A 179 8.14 8.60 -0.17
N SER A 180 7.19 8.14 0.64
CA SER A 180 5.82 8.69 0.70
C SER A 180 5.77 10.19 0.96
N THR A 181 6.79 10.77 1.63
CA THR A 181 6.91 12.22 1.81
C THR A 181 7.01 12.93 0.45
N PHE A 182 7.88 12.44 -0.41
CA PHE A 182 8.05 13.00 -1.76
C PHE A 182 6.86 12.67 -2.66
N HIS A 183 6.29 11.47 -2.56
CA HIS A 183 5.09 11.09 -3.31
C HIS A 183 3.92 12.03 -3.00
N ALA A 184 3.70 12.35 -1.73
CA ALA A 184 2.63 13.27 -1.32
C ALA A 184 2.88 14.70 -1.82
N LEU A 185 4.11 15.21 -1.73
CA LEU A 185 4.49 16.52 -2.29
C LEU A 185 4.35 16.54 -3.81
N ALA A 186 4.61 15.42 -4.49
CA ALA A 186 4.40 15.27 -5.94
C ALA A 186 2.92 15.11 -6.34
N GLY A 187 2.00 15.01 -5.36
CA GLY A 187 0.56 15.00 -5.58
C GLY A 187 -0.17 13.71 -5.20
N ALA A 188 0.51 12.67 -4.69
CA ALA A 188 -0.16 11.46 -4.24
C ALA A 188 -1.10 11.77 -3.07
N THR A 189 -2.38 11.46 -3.21
CA THR A 189 -3.40 11.56 -2.15
C THR A 189 -3.58 10.24 -1.42
N VAL A 190 -3.15 9.14 -2.01
CA VAL A 190 -3.19 7.81 -1.42
C VAL A 190 -1.80 7.18 -1.52
N ILE A 191 -1.32 6.63 -0.41
CA ILE A 191 -0.07 5.87 -0.34
C ILE A 191 -0.38 4.40 -0.08
N ALA A 192 0.20 3.51 -0.86
CA ALA A 192 0.19 2.08 -0.63
C ALA A 192 1.57 1.60 -0.20
N ASN A 193 1.63 0.93 0.93
CA ASN A 193 2.83 0.29 1.45
C ASN A 193 2.65 -1.23 1.47
N LEU A 194 3.43 -1.92 0.65
CA LEU A 194 3.48 -3.37 0.63
C LEU A 194 4.57 -3.81 1.61
N SER A 195 4.20 -4.52 2.65
CA SER A 195 5.11 -4.87 3.74
C SER A 195 5.24 -6.37 3.98
N ALA A 196 6.39 -6.73 4.53
CA ALA A 196 6.65 -7.99 5.22
C ALA A 196 7.40 -7.65 6.51
N SER A 197 6.67 -7.03 7.43
CA SER A 197 7.21 -6.63 8.73
C SER A 197 7.06 -7.76 9.71
N ASP A 198 8.17 -8.17 10.33
CA ASP A 198 8.17 -9.13 11.44
C ASP A 198 7.36 -8.61 12.63
N GLU A 199 6.92 -9.51 13.49
CA GLU A 199 6.14 -9.17 14.68
C GLU A 199 6.95 -9.44 15.95
N THR A 200 7.02 -8.44 16.80
CA THR A 200 7.57 -8.52 18.16
C THR A 200 6.61 -7.87 19.13
N VAL A 201 6.72 -8.21 20.41
CA VAL A 201 5.84 -7.64 21.46
C VAL A 201 5.95 -6.11 21.46
N GLY A 202 4.81 -5.42 21.26
CA GLY A 202 4.72 -3.96 21.23
C GLY A 202 4.96 -3.32 19.86
N LYS A 203 5.38 -4.08 18.84
CA LYS A 203 5.64 -3.52 17.50
C LYS A 203 4.37 -3.12 16.75
N ALA A 204 3.25 -3.80 17.03
CA ALA A 204 1.97 -3.47 16.42
C ALA A 204 1.50 -2.04 16.75
N GLU A 205 1.64 -1.60 18.00
CA GLU A 205 1.31 -0.24 18.43
C GLU A 205 2.22 0.80 17.75
N TYR A 206 3.51 0.51 17.68
CA TYR A 206 4.47 1.40 17.01
C TYR A 206 4.19 1.50 15.50
N ARG A 207 3.90 0.37 14.84
CA ARG A 207 3.51 0.33 13.42
C ARG A 207 2.25 1.15 13.16
N ARG A 208 1.22 1.00 14.00
CA ARG A 208 0.00 1.82 13.92
C ARG A 208 0.32 3.29 14.05
N ALA A 209 1.11 3.68 15.05
CA ALA A 209 1.51 5.07 15.26
C ALA A 209 2.27 5.65 14.05
N LEU A 210 3.15 4.87 13.39
CA LEU A 210 3.84 5.28 12.16
C LEU A 210 2.85 5.54 11.02
N VAL A 211 1.92 4.62 10.77
CA VAL A 211 0.92 4.73 9.69
C VAL A 211 0.01 5.93 9.92
N GLU A 212 -0.54 6.09 11.13
CA GLU A 212 -1.38 7.23 11.50
C GLU A 212 -0.62 8.55 11.37
N ASN A 213 0.60 8.62 11.89
CA ASN A 213 1.42 9.84 11.85
C ASN A 213 1.80 10.23 10.41
N GLN A 214 2.20 9.26 9.59
CA GLN A 214 2.55 9.51 8.20
C GLN A 214 1.33 9.97 7.39
N SER A 215 0.18 9.33 7.59
CA SER A 215 -1.10 9.76 7.01
C SER A 215 -1.47 11.20 7.41
N ALA A 216 -1.30 11.56 8.69
CA ALA A 216 -1.59 12.90 9.20
C ALA A 216 -0.66 13.97 8.60
N ARG A 217 0.64 13.72 8.64
CA ARG A 217 1.65 14.68 8.15
C ARG A 217 1.54 14.94 6.66
N LEU A 218 1.18 13.93 5.89
CA LEU A 218 1.08 14.00 4.44
C LEU A 218 -0.33 14.34 3.95
N LEU A 219 -1.32 14.46 4.85
CA LEU A 219 -2.72 14.70 4.49
C LEU A 219 -3.16 13.72 3.41
N CYS A 220 -3.02 12.42 3.67
CA CYS A 220 -3.27 11.37 2.69
C CYS A 220 -3.99 10.16 3.29
N GLY A 221 -4.59 9.34 2.42
CA GLY A 221 -4.92 7.97 2.75
C GLY A 221 -3.66 7.12 2.75
N TYR A 222 -3.49 6.25 3.74
CA TYR A 222 -2.34 5.36 3.82
C TYR A 222 -2.80 3.92 4.05
N LEU A 223 -2.46 3.03 3.10
CA LEU A 223 -2.73 1.60 3.18
C LEU A 223 -1.43 0.86 3.49
N TYR A 224 -1.48 0.00 4.48
CA TYR A 224 -0.37 -0.86 4.87
C TYR A 224 -0.85 -2.32 4.85
N ALA A 225 -0.33 -3.11 3.91
CA ALA A 225 -0.63 -4.54 3.79
C ALA A 225 0.61 -5.35 4.17
N SER A 226 0.52 -6.19 5.18
CA SER A 226 1.69 -6.88 5.73
C SER A 226 1.58 -8.40 5.63
N ALA A 227 2.67 -9.07 5.27
CA ALA A 227 2.77 -10.52 5.22
C ALA A 227 2.34 -11.16 6.55
N GLY A 228 1.74 -12.33 6.46
CA GLY A 228 1.18 -13.03 7.61
C GLY A 228 1.30 -14.54 7.49
N HIS A 229 0.18 -15.22 7.58
CA HIS A 229 0.11 -16.67 7.63
C HIS A 229 0.79 -17.34 6.42
N GLY A 230 1.69 -18.27 6.70
CA GLY A 230 2.36 -19.12 5.69
C GLY A 230 3.81 -18.74 5.42
N GLU A 231 4.29 -17.60 5.91
CA GLU A 231 5.72 -17.29 5.94
C GLU A 231 6.49 -18.24 6.89
N SER A 232 7.79 -18.41 6.65
CA SER A 232 8.64 -19.19 7.56
C SER A 232 8.77 -18.48 8.91
N THR A 233 8.78 -19.25 9.98
CA THR A 233 8.98 -18.75 11.35
C THR A 233 10.37 -19.08 11.90
N GLN A 234 11.33 -19.34 11.00
CA GLN A 234 12.70 -19.72 11.41
C GLN A 234 13.39 -18.56 12.14
N ASP A 235 13.44 -17.38 11.54
CA ASP A 235 14.14 -16.21 12.07
C ASP A 235 13.17 -15.10 12.48
N MET A 236 12.00 -15.01 11.82
CA MET A 236 11.01 -13.94 11.97
C MET A 236 9.62 -14.54 12.09
N VAL A 237 8.70 -13.81 12.71
CA VAL A 237 7.27 -14.16 12.76
C VAL A 237 6.50 -13.04 12.07
N PHE A 238 5.54 -13.39 11.21
CA PHE A 238 4.73 -12.43 10.46
C PHE A 238 3.27 -12.53 10.88
N ALA A 239 2.65 -11.40 11.17
CA ALA A 239 1.35 -11.36 11.84
C ALA A 239 0.17 -11.00 10.94
N GLY A 240 0.40 -10.53 9.71
CA GLY A 240 -0.68 -10.07 8.84
C GLY A 240 -1.41 -8.86 9.43
N HIS A 241 -0.67 -7.87 9.93
CA HIS A 241 -1.23 -6.66 10.52
C HIS A 241 -1.49 -5.61 9.43
N ASP A 242 -2.73 -5.54 8.94
CA ASP A 242 -3.14 -4.62 7.89
C ASP A 242 -3.82 -3.37 8.47
N LEU A 243 -3.48 -2.20 7.92
CA LEU A 243 -3.94 -0.91 8.42
C LEU A 243 -4.38 0.01 7.27
N ILE A 244 -5.45 0.76 7.47
CA ILE A 244 -5.84 1.87 6.59
C ILE A 244 -6.11 3.09 7.45
N ALA A 245 -5.35 4.16 7.20
CA ALA A 245 -5.51 5.44 7.87
C ALA A 245 -5.81 6.55 6.85
N GLU A 246 -6.51 7.60 7.28
CA GLU A 246 -6.80 8.80 6.51
C GLU A 246 -6.58 10.01 7.39
N ASN A 247 -5.69 10.91 6.97
CA ASN A 247 -5.44 12.17 7.67
C ASN A 247 -5.26 11.99 9.19
N GLY A 248 -4.49 10.97 9.58
CA GLY A 248 -4.16 10.65 10.96
C GLY A 248 -5.21 9.84 11.73
N THR A 249 -6.30 9.45 11.09
CA THR A 249 -7.33 8.61 11.71
C THR A 249 -7.25 7.20 11.18
N LEU A 250 -7.12 6.21 12.05
CA LEU A 250 -7.24 4.81 11.68
C LEU A 250 -8.70 4.49 11.32
N LEU A 251 -8.93 4.03 10.09
CA LEU A 251 -10.26 3.73 9.57
C LEU A 251 -10.57 2.23 9.58
N ALA A 252 -9.56 1.41 9.29
CA ALA A 252 -9.69 -0.04 9.30
C ALA A 252 -8.38 -0.69 9.78
N GLU A 253 -8.52 -1.80 10.50
CA GLU A 253 -7.40 -2.58 11.02
C GLU A 253 -7.75 -4.06 11.05
N VAL A 254 -6.86 -4.89 10.53
CA VAL A 254 -6.77 -6.32 10.85
C VAL A 254 -5.68 -6.48 11.89
N LYS A 255 -6.05 -6.84 13.12
CA LYS A 255 -5.09 -7.03 14.21
C LYS A 255 -4.14 -8.18 13.93
N PRO A 256 -2.92 -8.17 14.52
CA PRO A 256 -1.99 -9.28 14.41
C PRO A 256 -2.66 -10.63 14.58
N PHE A 257 -2.40 -11.55 13.65
CA PHE A 257 -2.92 -12.94 13.60
C PHE A 257 -4.44 -13.11 13.44
N ALA A 258 -5.19 -12.01 13.22
CA ALA A 258 -6.65 -12.11 13.12
C ALA A 258 -7.13 -12.60 11.73
N GLY A 259 -6.41 -12.26 10.67
CA GLY A 259 -6.81 -12.58 9.29
C GLY A 259 -8.03 -11.79 8.80
N GLY A 260 -8.27 -11.85 7.51
CA GLY A 260 -9.36 -11.13 6.84
C GLY A 260 -8.88 -9.81 6.20
N PRO A 261 -9.77 -9.07 5.51
CA PRO A 261 -9.43 -7.81 4.86
C PRO A 261 -9.53 -6.62 5.81
N ALA A 262 -8.58 -5.68 5.75
CA ALA A 262 -8.85 -4.31 6.18
C ALA A 262 -9.49 -3.57 4.99
N GLU A 263 -10.72 -3.09 5.12
CA GLU A 263 -11.48 -2.47 4.04
C GLU A 263 -12.25 -1.25 4.53
N THR A 264 -12.18 -0.14 3.79
CA THR A 264 -12.88 1.10 4.10
C THR A 264 -12.96 2.01 2.87
N GLU A 265 -13.62 3.16 3.00
CA GLU A 265 -13.69 4.20 1.98
C GLU A 265 -12.81 5.40 2.39
N LEU A 266 -11.92 5.84 1.49
CA LEU A 266 -11.06 7.03 1.64
C LEU A 266 -11.72 8.23 0.97
N ASP A 267 -11.73 9.39 1.63
CA ASP A 267 -12.22 10.65 1.09
C ASP A 267 -11.08 11.43 0.41
N CYS A 268 -10.84 11.13 -0.87
CA CYS A 268 -9.74 11.77 -1.61
C CYS A 268 -9.96 13.27 -1.86
N GLN A 269 -11.20 13.72 -2.00
CA GLN A 269 -11.50 15.15 -2.18
C GLN A 269 -11.25 15.95 -0.90
N ARG A 270 -11.54 15.37 0.27
CA ARG A 270 -11.21 15.98 1.55
C ARG A 270 -9.70 16.19 1.68
N MET A 271 -8.89 15.19 1.31
CA MET A 271 -7.43 15.30 1.39
C MET A 271 -6.88 16.42 0.50
N GLU A 272 -7.39 16.57 -0.72
CA GLU A 272 -7.04 17.73 -1.58
C GLU A 272 -7.45 19.06 -0.93
N SER A 273 -8.66 19.13 -0.37
CA SER A 273 -9.17 20.32 0.28
C SER A 273 -8.35 20.73 1.50
N GLU A 274 -7.93 19.77 2.33
CA GLU A 274 -7.06 20.04 3.50
C GLU A 274 -5.66 20.52 3.07
N ARG A 275 -5.09 19.93 2.02
CA ARG A 275 -3.81 20.39 1.45
C ARG A 275 -3.92 21.81 0.90
N ALA A 276 -5.00 22.15 0.20
CA ALA A 276 -5.22 23.50 -0.34
C ALA A 276 -5.29 24.58 0.74
N ARG A 277 -5.70 24.21 1.96
CA ARG A 277 -5.74 25.13 3.11
C ARG A 277 -4.42 25.21 3.87
N ASN A 278 -3.56 24.22 3.71
CA ASN A 278 -2.30 24.12 4.43
C ASN A 278 -1.18 24.85 3.66
N THR A 279 -0.87 26.08 4.07
CA THR A 279 0.14 26.93 3.42
C THR A 279 1.57 26.42 3.56
N SER A 280 1.84 25.46 4.42
CA SER A 280 3.16 24.81 4.58
C SER A 280 3.28 23.50 3.77
N PHE A 281 2.23 23.09 3.05
CA PHE A 281 2.28 21.98 2.14
C PHE A 281 2.69 22.48 0.75
N GLU A 282 3.98 22.42 0.43
CA GLU A 282 4.55 22.94 -0.82
C GLU A 282 4.68 21.82 -1.85
N PRO A 283 3.82 21.78 -2.91
CA PRO A 283 3.90 20.76 -3.94
C PRO A 283 5.20 20.82 -4.74
N SER A 284 5.75 19.65 -5.07
CA SER A 284 6.91 19.51 -5.96
C SER A 284 6.78 18.23 -6.80
N THR A 285 6.67 18.39 -8.11
CA THR A 285 6.58 17.28 -9.07
C THR A 285 7.92 16.96 -9.73
N GLU A 286 9.00 17.61 -9.31
CA GLU A 286 10.32 17.44 -9.91
C GLU A 286 10.79 15.98 -9.85
N GLY A 287 11.20 15.45 -10.98
CA GLY A 287 11.68 14.06 -11.11
C GLY A 287 10.58 12.99 -11.13
N TYR A 288 9.30 13.36 -10.98
CA TYR A 288 8.20 12.40 -11.00
C TYR A 288 7.59 12.18 -12.38
N GLN A 289 7.30 10.91 -12.67
CA GLN A 289 6.49 10.52 -13.83
C GLN A 289 5.12 10.05 -13.37
N THR A 290 4.06 10.58 -13.98
CA THR A 290 2.67 10.16 -13.71
C THR A 290 2.19 9.23 -14.79
N VAL A 291 1.70 8.06 -14.38
CA VAL A 291 1.02 7.07 -15.24
C VAL A 291 -0.48 7.18 -14.99
N GLU A 292 -1.23 7.37 -16.08
CA GLU A 292 -2.69 7.47 -15.99
C GLU A 292 -3.37 6.13 -16.23
N PHE A 293 -4.46 5.89 -15.49
CA PHE A 293 -5.29 4.68 -15.64
C PHE A 293 -6.77 5.01 -15.51
N ASP A 294 -7.62 4.06 -15.88
CA ASP A 294 -9.07 4.24 -15.95
C ASP A 294 -9.81 3.30 -14.98
N LEU A 295 -10.75 3.89 -14.21
CA LEU A 295 -11.74 3.15 -13.41
C LEU A 295 -13.14 3.68 -13.71
N ALA A 296 -14.17 2.86 -13.61
CA ALA A 296 -15.54 3.32 -13.72
C ALA A 296 -15.95 4.16 -12.52
N LEU A 297 -16.53 5.34 -12.77
CA LEU A 297 -17.18 6.13 -11.73
C LEU A 297 -18.49 5.47 -11.32
N THR A 298 -18.46 4.71 -10.25
CA THR A 298 -19.63 4.09 -9.63
C THR A 298 -20.01 4.81 -8.34
N ASP A 299 -21.25 4.64 -7.89
CA ASP A 299 -21.64 5.09 -6.55
C ASP A 299 -20.88 4.28 -5.51
N THR A 300 -20.45 4.93 -4.43
CA THR A 300 -19.78 4.27 -3.31
C THR A 300 -20.74 4.14 -2.13
N VAL A 301 -21.01 2.90 -1.72
CA VAL A 301 -21.74 2.66 -0.49
C VAL A 301 -20.76 2.84 0.66
N LEU A 302 -20.97 3.85 1.49
CA LEU A 302 -20.13 4.12 2.65
C LEU A 302 -20.46 3.13 3.76
N THR A 303 -19.46 2.39 4.22
CA THR A 303 -19.51 1.48 5.36
C THR A 303 -18.75 2.05 6.56
N ARG A 304 -17.89 3.05 6.34
CA ARG A 304 -17.18 3.74 7.41
C ARG A 304 -18.14 4.49 8.33
N TRP A 305 -17.84 4.48 9.61
CA TRP A 305 -18.61 5.29 10.57
C TRP A 305 -18.35 6.78 10.35
N VAL A 306 -19.44 7.55 10.27
CA VAL A 306 -19.39 9.02 10.19
C VAL A 306 -20.04 9.56 11.47
N ASP A 307 -19.27 10.33 12.26
CA ASP A 307 -19.75 10.88 13.50
C ASP A 307 -20.85 11.94 13.23
N PRO A 308 -22.11 11.70 13.66
CA PRO A 308 -23.18 12.68 13.50
C PRO A 308 -23.03 13.90 14.43
N THR A 309 -22.16 13.79 15.46
CA THR A 309 -21.92 14.84 16.46
C THR A 309 -20.42 15.10 16.64
N PRO A 310 -19.70 15.52 15.58
CA PRO A 310 -18.23 15.52 15.57
C PRO A 310 -17.59 16.46 16.62
N PHE A 311 -18.37 17.38 17.17
CA PHE A 311 -17.87 18.33 18.18
C PHE A 311 -18.11 17.86 19.62
N ILE A 312 -18.91 16.83 19.82
CA ILE A 312 -19.30 16.33 21.15
C ILE A 312 -18.75 14.90 21.35
N PRO A 313 -17.72 14.70 22.18
CA PRO A 313 -17.21 13.36 22.44
C PRO A 313 -18.28 12.44 23.03
N HIS A 314 -18.39 11.22 22.51
CA HIS A 314 -19.30 10.20 23.04
C HIS A 314 -18.82 9.67 24.40
N ASN A 315 -17.51 9.67 24.66
CA ASN A 315 -16.93 9.29 25.94
C ASN A 315 -17.14 10.42 26.95
N GLU A 316 -17.77 10.13 28.09
CA GLU A 316 -18.13 11.13 29.12
C GLU A 316 -16.90 11.79 29.74
N GLN A 317 -15.85 11.04 30.03
CA GLN A 317 -14.60 11.58 30.58
C GLN A 317 -13.94 12.54 29.60
N LEU A 318 -13.79 12.14 28.34
CA LEU A 318 -13.23 12.99 27.29
C LEU A 318 -14.07 14.23 27.05
N ARG A 319 -15.40 14.13 27.15
CA ARG A 319 -16.31 15.25 27.04
C ARG A 319 -16.10 16.24 28.19
N ALA A 320 -15.98 15.76 29.44
CA ALA A 320 -15.72 16.58 30.61
C ALA A 320 -14.36 17.32 30.48
N GLU A 321 -13.31 16.62 30.07
CA GLU A 321 -11.98 17.19 29.84
C GLU A 321 -12.01 18.29 28.76
N ARG A 322 -12.73 18.05 27.64
CA ARG A 322 -12.90 19.08 26.59
C ARG A 322 -13.70 20.28 27.05
N CYS A 323 -14.77 20.09 27.84
CA CYS A 323 -15.55 21.19 28.41
C CYS A 323 -14.68 22.03 29.34
N GLU A 324 -13.88 21.40 30.21
CA GLU A 324 -12.94 22.12 31.09
C GLU A 324 -11.90 22.90 30.29
N LEU A 325 -11.34 22.28 29.23
CA LEU A 325 -10.38 22.96 28.37
C LEU A 325 -11.02 24.18 27.67
N ILE A 326 -12.23 24.04 27.13
CA ILE A 326 -12.94 25.16 26.48
C ILE A 326 -13.16 26.29 27.47
N LEU A 327 -13.57 26.01 28.70
CA LEU A 327 -13.74 27.04 29.74
C LEU A 327 -12.39 27.76 30.04
N LYS A 328 -11.29 27.03 30.12
CA LYS A 328 -9.95 27.61 30.32
C LYS A 328 -9.49 28.45 29.11
N MET A 329 -9.90 28.11 27.90
CA MET A 329 -9.57 28.88 26.69
C MET A 329 -10.40 30.15 26.56
N GLN A 330 -11.56 30.24 27.22
CA GLN A 330 -12.47 31.40 27.21
C GLN A 330 -12.22 32.36 28.38
N ALA A 331 -11.57 31.91 29.44
CA ALA A 331 -11.27 32.71 30.64
C ALA A 331 -9.97 33.48 30.50
#